data_88d407b6cdef18721629281185a4846a
#
_entry.id   88d407b6cdef18721629281185a4846a
#
_cell.length_a   1.000
_cell.length_b   1.000
_cell.length_c   1.000
_cell.angle_alpha   90.00
_cell.angle_beta   90.00
_cell.angle_gamma   90.00
#
_symmetry.space_group_name_H-M   'P 1'
#
loop_
_entity.id
_entity.type
_entity.pdbx_description
1 polymer ?
#
loop_
_entity_poly.entity_id
_entity_poly.type
_entity_poly.pdbx_seq_one_letter_code
_entity_poly.pdbx_strand_id
1 'polypeptide(L)'
;EFDNIVGSGSVTISAGQSVKTIEVAAKSDTANDPIDAITYTITGVTGDSTGAQLGEGLVKTVQINDNDAPDISWAVSAVTLEEDSGTVSVTATIDGSITKLSSSTININVNPSSDDTAVYGVDYEILELNQVSTFAGSGQTGSNDGIGSEAKFRRPDGSVLDASGNLYVADSDNNLIRKIDSSGNVTTWAGNGDWAHDRMEGPKLEVGFARPSFMAFDSAGNMYVAENGRQRISKIDTSGNVTHVSGNGDHGDAIGDKNSTQFRDIGGIVFDSNGNLFVVERNNHKIKKLVFDPSSGAATSSEFAGSGSYEYANGNGSDASFRHPWGIAIDSNDNLYVSDHNNHRIRKITPSADVSDFAGNGNWGQKDGSLLNARFRNPGPLTFDSNGDLWVADQGANTIIKIDISEGYVSKFAGKVGNNAHKDGSLDEAKFSRSMGLSINDSSIFIVDNESHRVRKIDLSPSITIPATQTSASITLKGIDDY
;
A
#
# COMPACT_ATOMS: atom_id res chain seq x y z
N GLU A 1 36.11 -14.98 17.93
CA GLU A 1 36.91 -13.96 17.23
C GLU A 1 36.78 -14.24 15.74
N PHE A 2 35.96 -13.47 15.05
CA PHE A 2 35.84 -13.53 13.59
C PHE A 2 37.06 -12.86 12.97
N ASP A 3 37.92 -13.61 12.33
CA ASP A 3 38.83 -13.05 11.35
C ASP A 3 38.01 -12.53 10.18
N ASN A 4 38.02 -11.22 9.96
CA ASN A 4 37.40 -10.57 8.82
C ASN A 4 37.86 -11.22 7.51
N ILE A 5 37.09 -12.16 6.98
CA ILE A 5 37.31 -12.68 5.62
C ILE A 5 36.68 -11.68 4.67
N VAL A 6 37.38 -10.61 4.35
CA VAL A 6 37.12 -9.77 3.19
C VAL A 6 37.74 -10.44 1.98
N GLY A 7 37.01 -11.35 1.37
CA GLY A 7 37.36 -11.96 0.09
C GLY A 7 36.53 -11.30 -1.02
N SER A 8 37.10 -10.37 -1.78
CA SER A 8 36.52 -9.94 -3.05
C SER A 8 36.98 -10.87 -4.16
N GLY A 9 36.08 -11.60 -4.79
CA GLY A 9 36.35 -12.42 -5.95
C GLY A 9 35.38 -12.07 -7.10
N SER A 10 35.90 -11.89 -8.30
CA SER A 10 35.05 -11.77 -9.49
C SER A 10 34.81 -13.15 -10.11
N VAL A 11 33.56 -13.44 -10.47
CA VAL A 11 33.21 -14.67 -11.20
C VAL A 11 32.85 -14.26 -12.63
N THR A 12 33.63 -14.70 -13.60
CA THR A 12 33.39 -14.44 -15.03
C THR A 12 32.57 -15.59 -15.63
N ILE A 13 31.45 -15.28 -16.25
CA ILE A 13 30.68 -16.20 -17.08
C ILE A 13 31.08 -15.93 -18.51
N SER A 14 31.68 -16.95 -19.17
CA SER A 14 32.14 -16.81 -20.54
C SER A 14 30.95 -16.84 -21.53
N ALA A 15 31.08 -16.11 -22.64
CA ALA A 15 30.06 -16.10 -23.68
C ALA A 15 29.68 -17.53 -24.12
N GLY A 16 28.36 -17.81 -24.11
CA GLY A 16 27.80 -19.13 -24.44
C GLY A 16 27.59 -20.07 -23.26
N GLN A 17 27.86 -19.64 -22.01
CA GLN A 17 27.51 -20.41 -20.81
C GLN A 17 26.31 -19.77 -20.12
N SER A 18 25.30 -20.59 -19.82
CA SER A 18 24.02 -20.14 -19.22
C SER A 18 23.92 -20.33 -17.70
N VAL A 19 24.90 -20.98 -17.07
CA VAL A 19 24.88 -21.24 -15.61
C VAL A 19 26.30 -21.18 -15.04
N LYS A 20 26.46 -20.51 -13.89
CA LYS A 20 27.64 -20.62 -13.06
C LYS A 20 27.25 -20.67 -11.60
N THR A 21 27.69 -21.74 -10.92
CA THR A 21 27.52 -21.89 -9.46
C THR A 21 28.62 -21.11 -8.75
N ILE A 22 28.25 -20.32 -7.75
CA ILE A 22 29.17 -19.69 -6.82
C ILE A 22 28.99 -20.42 -5.51
N GLU A 23 30.01 -21.18 -5.10
CA GLU A 23 30.03 -21.84 -3.80
C GLU A 23 30.56 -20.85 -2.76
N VAL A 24 29.80 -20.69 -1.68
CA VAL A 24 30.21 -19.92 -0.53
C VAL A 24 30.23 -20.87 0.65
N ALA A 25 31.43 -21.22 1.11
CA ALA A 25 31.58 -22.12 2.26
C ALA A 25 31.56 -21.28 3.56
N ALA A 26 30.62 -21.60 4.44
CA ALA A 26 30.65 -21.11 5.81
C ALA A 26 31.60 -22.04 6.63
N LYS A 27 32.46 -21.44 7.44
CA LYS A 27 33.33 -22.19 8.32
C LYS A 27 32.62 -22.40 9.67
N SER A 28 32.35 -23.64 10.00
CA SER A 28 31.73 -23.98 11.30
C SER A 28 32.68 -23.62 12.44
N ASP A 29 32.21 -22.91 13.44
CA ASP A 29 32.91 -22.79 14.70
C ASP A 29 32.21 -23.61 15.81
N THR A 30 32.91 -23.85 16.91
CA THR A 30 32.43 -24.69 18.00
C THR A 30 31.95 -23.89 19.21
N ALA A 31 31.74 -22.60 19.08
CA ALA A 31 31.31 -21.72 20.15
C ALA A 31 29.77 -21.64 20.20
N ASN A 32 29.20 -21.90 21.36
CA ASN A 32 27.79 -21.68 21.66
C ASN A 32 27.47 -20.16 21.70
N ASP A 33 27.42 -19.48 20.58
CA ASP A 33 27.05 -18.05 20.51
C ASP A 33 25.67 -17.92 19.86
N PRO A 34 24.76 -17.11 20.43
CA PRO A 34 23.34 -17.19 20.06
C PRO A 34 22.95 -16.46 18.77
N ILE A 35 23.84 -15.78 18.07
CA ILE A 35 23.50 -15.07 16.84
C ILE A 35 24.72 -14.91 15.92
N ASP A 36 24.91 -15.74 14.96
CA ASP A 36 25.83 -15.52 13.85
C ASP A 36 25.05 -15.13 12.59
N ALA A 37 25.19 -13.87 12.17
CA ALA A 37 24.66 -13.39 10.90
C ALA A 37 25.78 -13.40 9.86
N ILE A 38 25.67 -14.24 8.83
CA ILE A 38 26.58 -14.20 7.69
C ILE A 38 25.89 -13.39 6.58
N THR A 39 26.44 -12.22 6.25
CA THR A 39 25.96 -11.36 5.17
C THR A 39 26.81 -11.56 3.92
N TYR A 40 26.22 -12.06 2.86
CA TYR A 40 26.86 -12.14 1.54
C TYR A 40 26.27 -11.05 0.65
N THR A 41 27.15 -10.25 0.08
CA THR A 41 26.75 -9.19 -0.88
C THR A 41 27.30 -9.55 -2.24
N ILE A 42 26.44 -9.76 -3.23
CA ILE A 42 26.85 -9.87 -4.63
C ILE A 42 26.80 -8.46 -5.20
N THR A 43 27.98 -7.87 -5.42
CA THR A 43 28.12 -6.54 -6.04
C THR A 43 28.47 -6.71 -7.51
N GLY A 44 27.53 -6.41 -8.38
CA GLY A 44 27.76 -6.25 -9.82
C GLY A 44 27.71 -7.54 -10.65
N VAL A 45 26.95 -7.46 -11.73
CA VAL A 45 27.04 -8.36 -12.88
C VAL A 45 27.41 -7.48 -14.06
N THR A 46 28.65 -7.54 -14.55
CA THR A 46 29.08 -6.81 -15.74
C THR A 46 28.95 -7.70 -16.97
N GLY A 47 28.17 -7.29 -17.93
CA GLY A 47 28.05 -7.91 -19.24
C GLY A 47 28.81 -7.14 -20.31
N ASP A 48 29.14 -7.78 -21.41
CA ASP A 48 29.79 -7.12 -22.54
C ASP A 48 28.76 -6.60 -23.59
N SER A 49 29.15 -5.63 -24.25
CA SER A 49 28.77 -4.53 -25.11
C SER A 49 27.68 -4.68 -26.18
N THR A 50 26.66 -5.52 -26.10
CA THR A 50 25.63 -5.57 -27.16
C THR A 50 24.21 -5.88 -26.69
N GLY A 51 23.81 -5.53 -25.48
CA GLY A 51 22.44 -5.72 -24.96
C GLY A 51 22.20 -4.85 -23.75
N ALA A 52 20.96 -4.62 -23.40
CA ALA A 52 20.59 -3.93 -22.17
C ALA A 52 21.34 -4.53 -20.98
N GLN A 53 22.15 -3.73 -20.32
CA GLN A 53 22.89 -4.14 -19.12
C GLN A 53 21.94 -4.06 -17.94
N LEU A 54 21.78 -5.15 -17.21
CA LEU A 54 21.49 -5.00 -15.78
C LEU A 54 22.64 -4.15 -15.23
N GLY A 55 22.35 -2.91 -14.87
CA GLY A 55 23.34 -1.94 -14.43
C GLY A 55 24.26 -2.51 -13.35
N GLU A 56 25.46 -1.99 -13.27
CA GLU A 56 26.45 -2.41 -12.28
C GLU A 56 25.83 -2.34 -10.88
N GLY A 57 25.58 -3.51 -10.25
CA GLY A 57 25.33 -3.52 -8.84
C GLY A 57 24.02 -4.08 -8.32
N LEU A 58 23.50 -5.16 -8.88
CA LEU A 58 22.48 -5.93 -8.17
C LEU A 58 23.08 -6.46 -6.86
N VAL A 59 22.89 -5.72 -5.77
CA VAL A 59 23.33 -6.13 -4.44
C VAL A 59 22.31 -7.14 -3.91
N LYS A 60 22.73 -8.39 -3.77
CA LYS A 60 21.93 -9.43 -3.09
C LYS A 60 22.52 -9.70 -1.73
N THR A 61 21.79 -9.36 -0.70
CA THR A 61 22.16 -9.68 0.68
C THR A 61 21.41 -10.92 1.12
N VAL A 62 22.13 -11.97 1.48
CA VAL A 62 21.54 -13.13 2.15
C VAL A 62 21.89 -13.04 3.62
N GLN A 63 20.89 -13.00 4.44
CA GLN A 63 21.06 -13.01 5.89
C GLN A 63 20.65 -14.41 6.40
N ILE A 64 21.59 -15.10 7.01
CA ILE A 64 21.36 -16.41 7.62
C ILE A 64 21.48 -16.21 9.13
N ASN A 65 20.39 -16.47 9.82
CA ASN A 65 20.35 -16.45 11.27
C ASN A 65 20.39 -17.88 11.81
N ASP A 66 21.57 -18.49 11.86
CA ASP A 66 21.77 -19.77 12.54
C ASP A 66 23.25 -19.96 12.86
N ASN A 67 23.55 -20.58 13.97
CA ASN A 67 24.91 -20.79 14.44
C ASN A 67 25.60 -22.05 13.86
N ASP A 68 24.88 -22.87 13.11
CA ASP A 68 25.42 -23.96 12.30
C ASP A 68 24.97 -23.78 10.85
N ALA A 69 25.34 -22.66 10.23
CA ALA A 69 24.87 -22.30 8.89
C ALA A 69 25.25 -23.39 7.85
N PRO A 70 24.28 -23.93 7.10
CA PRO A 70 24.57 -24.83 6.00
C PRO A 70 25.25 -24.08 4.84
N ASP A 71 26.00 -24.79 4.03
CA ASP A 71 26.57 -24.24 2.81
C ASP A 71 25.45 -23.78 1.87
N ILE A 72 25.55 -22.53 1.38
CA ILE A 72 24.60 -21.97 0.43
C ILE A 72 25.29 -21.77 -0.91
N SER A 73 24.77 -22.41 -1.94
CA SER A 73 25.19 -22.17 -3.30
C SER A 73 24.21 -21.33 -4.08
N TRP A 74 24.73 -20.47 -4.95
CA TRP A 74 23.95 -19.65 -5.85
C TRP A 74 24.16 -20.08 -7.29
N ALA A 75 23.07 -20.26 -8.03
CA ALA A 75 23.11 -20.50 -9.46
C ALA A 75 22.36 -19.38 -10.19
N VAL A 76 22.98 -18.77 -11.17
CA VAL A 76 22.37 -17.74 -12.03
C VAL A 76 22.19 -18.31 -13.44
N SER A 77 20.97 -18.37 -13.94
CA SER A 77 20.65 -18.98 -15.23
C SER A 77 21.03 -18.11 -16.44
N ALA A 78 21.11 -16.79 -16.26
CA ALA A 78 21.59 -15.83 -17.26
C ALA A 78 22.15 -14.56 -16.61
N VAL A 79 22.92 -13.76 -17.34
CA VAL A 79 23.62 -12.57 -16.86
C VAL A 79 23.02 -11.28 -17.44
N THR A 80 22.24 -11.38 -18.51
CA THR A 80 21.63 -10.25 -19.21
C THR A 80 20.14 -10.47 -19.36
N LEU A 81 19.35 -9.46 -19.04
CA LEU A 81 17.93 -9.37 -19.36
C LEU A 81 17.81 -8.40 -20.53
N GLU A 82 17.25 -8.83 -21.66
CA GLU A 82 16.82 -7.92 -22.71
C GLU A 82 15.38 -7.48 -22.41
N GLU A 83 15.06 -6.20 -22.64
CA GLU A 83 13.78 -5.58 -22.29
C GLU A 83 12.56 -6.36 -22.81
N ASP A 84 12.66 -7.00 -23.95
CA ASP A 84 11.52 -7.57 -24.66
C ASP A 84 11.22 -9.07 -24.39
N SER A 85 12.08 -9.85 -23.77
CA SER A 85 11.85 -11.30 -23.89
C SER A 85 12.53 -12.23 -22.90
N GLY A 86 13.23 -11.74 -21.92
CA GLY A 86 14.08 -12.57 -21.07
C GLY A 86 13.55 -12.77 -19.65
N THR A 87 13.61 -13.99 -19.16
CA THR A 87 13.57 -14.27 -17.72
C THR A 87 14.94 -14.76 -17.27
N VAL A 88 15.41 -14.24 -16.13
CA VAL A 88 16.62 -14.73 -15.46
C VAL A 88 16.22 -15.41 -14.18
N SER A 89 16.64 -16.65 -13.99
CA SER A 89 16.42 -17.36 -12.73
C SER A 89 17.66 -17.31 -11.86
N VAL A 90 17.48 -16.89 -10.62
CA VAL A 90 18.51 -16.94 -9.59
C VAL A 90 18.06 -17.97 -8.57
N THR A 91 18.82 -19.04 -8.43
CA THR A 91 18.49 -20.15 -7.52
C THR A 91 19.44 -20.14 -6.34
N ALA A 92 18.90 -20.10 -5.13
CA ALA A 92 19.65 -20.39 -3.91
C ALA A 92 19.42 -21.86 -3.54
N THR A 93 20.47 -22.61 -3.39
CA THR A 93 20.44 -24.02 -2.97
C THR A 93 21.11 -24.15 -1.62
N ILE A 94 20.46 -24.84 -0.68
CA ILE A 94 21.04 -25.18 0.60
C ILE A 94 21.68 -26.57 0.44
N ASP A 95 23.00 -26.65 0.58
CA ASP A 95 23.72 -27.89 0.56
C ASP A 95 23.99 -28.35 2.01
N GLY A 96 23.41 -29.46 2.40
CA GLY A 96 23.54 -29.99 3.75
C GLY A 96 22.28 -30.61 4.34
N SER A 97 22.37 -31.18 5.52
CA SER A 97 21.26 -31.87 6.18
C SER A 97 20.29 -30.87 6.83
N ILE A 98 19.11 -30.73 6.24
CA ILE A 98 18.04 -29.81 6.66
C ILE A 98 17.46 -30.12 8.05
N THR A 99 17.85 -31.23 8.67
CA THR A 99 17.26 -31.67 9.93
C THR A 99 17.44 -30.72 11.11
N LYS A 100 18.25 -29.68 10.97
CA LYS A 100 18.48 -28.65 11.99
C LYS A 100 17.81 -27.30 11.69
N LEU A 101 17.25 -27.10 10.49
CA LEU A 101 16.64 -25.82 10.06
C LEU A 101 15.14 -25.71 10.38
N SER A 102 14.66 -26.25 11.49
CA SER A 102 13.23 -26.32 11.82
C SER A 102 12.54 -24.93 12.00
N SER A 103 13.30 -23.83 11.94
CA SER A 103 12.76 -22.47 12.11
C SER A 103 13.53 -21.38 11.36
N SER A 104 14.52 -21.69 10.53
CA SER A 104 15.34 -20.65 9.88
C SER A 104 14.71 -20.14 8.60
N THR A 105 14.62 -18.82 8.46
CA THR A 105 14.17 -18.12 7.26
C THR A 105 15.37 -17.54 6.54
N ILE A 106 15.54 -17.85 5.27
CA ILE A 106 16.54 -17.21 4.43
C ILE A 106 15.86 -16.07 3.69
N ASN A 107 16.23 -14.85 4.02
CA ASN A 107 15.73 -13.67 3.36
C ASN A 107 16.67 -13.29 2.22
N ILE A 108 16.16 -13.28 1.00
CA ILE A 108 16.88 -12.82 -0.18
C ILE A 108 16.34 -11.44 -0.53
N ASN A 109 17.12 -10.40 -0.23
CA ASN A 109 16.79 -9.05 -0.61
C ASN A 109 17.42 -8.73 -1.97
N VAL A 110 16.62 -8.36 -2.95
CA VAL A 110 17.08 -7.87 -4.25
C VAL A 110 16.95 -6.36 -4.21
N ASN A 111 18.07 -5.67 -3.98
CA ASN A 111 18.11 -4.22 -4.01
C ASN A 111 18.97 -3.78 -5.21
N PRO A 112 18.50 -2.85 -6.06
CA PRO A 112 19.38 -2.19 -7.02
C PRO A 112 20.48 -1.44 -6.27
N SER A 113 21.67 -1.32 -6.87
CA SER A 113 22.73 -0.50 -6.28
C SER A 113 22.40 0.98 -6.43
N SER A 114 23.03 1.84 -5.64
CA SER A 114 22.85 3.29 -5.70
C SER A 114 23.24 3.93 -7.07
N ASP A 115 23.90 3.17 -7.93
CA ASP A 115 24.39 3.61 -9.23
C ASP A 115 23.57 3.00 -10.39
N ASP A 116 22.49 2.29 -10.07
CA ASP A 116 21.66 1.57 -11.04
C ASP A 116 20.47 2.44 -11.47
N THR A 117 20.23 2.50 -12.76
CA THR A 117 19.06 3.17 -13.34
C THR A 117 17.84 2.25 -13.40
N ALA A 118 18.03 0.95 -13.21
CA ALA A 118 16.95 -0.02 -13.24
C ALA A 118 16.08 0.05 -11.97
N VAL A 119 14.80 0.35 -12.16
CA VAL A 119 13.82 0.52 -11.09
C VAL A 119 12.90 -0.69 -11.03
N TYR A 120 12.80 -1.29 -9.82
CA TYR A 120 11.85 -2.36 -9.59
C TYR A 120 10.41 -1.93 -9.88
N GLY A 121 9.69 -2.74 -10.65
CA GLY A 121 8.32 -2.44 -11.07
C GLY A 121 8.21 -1.50 -12.27
N VAL A 122 9.34 -0.95 -12.76
CA VAL A 122 9.44 -0.18 -14.00
C VAL A 122 10.26 -0.97 -15.01
N ASP A 123 11.49 -1.33 -14.67
CA ASP A 123 12.42 -1.99 -15.60
C ASP A 123 12.49 -3.51 -15.38
N TYR A 124 12.15 -4.00 -14.20
CA TYR A 124 12.11 -5.45 -13.92
C TYR A 124 11.07 -5.84 -12.86
N GLU A 125 10.65 -7.08 -12.92
CA GLU A 125 9.68 -7.71 -12.03
C GLU A 125 10.24 -9.05 -11.52
N ILE A 126 10.04 -9.34 -10.23
CA ILE A 126 10.36 -10.63 -9.65
C ILE A 126 9.09 -11.47 -9.61
N LEU A 127 8.96 -12.42 -10.53
CA LEU A 127 7.70 -13.13 -10.77
C LEU A 127 7.18 -13.93 -9.57
N GLU A 128 8.08 -14.50 -8.76
CA GLU A 128 7.69 -15.32 -7.61
C GLU A 128 7.46 -14.51 -6.33
N LEU A 129 7.95 -13.28 -6.25
CA LEU A 129 7.98 -12.52 -5.01
C LEU A 129 6.89 -11.46 -4.91
N ASN A 130 6.45 -10.93 -6.03
CA ASN A 130 5.38 -9.96 -6.05
C ASN A 130 4.06 -10.63 -6.32
N GLN A 131 3.60 -11.31 -5.33
CA GLN A 131 2.30 -11.94 -5.38
C GLN A 131 1.28 -11.08 -4.64
N VAL A 132 0.16 -10.88 -5.26
CA VAL A 132 -1.03 -10.42 -4.55
C VAL A 132 -1.60 -11.61 -3.80
N SER A 133 -1.58 -11.55 -2.50
CA SER A 133 -2.10 -12.60 -1.63
C SER A 133 -3.29 -12.10 -0.79
N THR A 134 -4.12 -13.02 -0.32
CA THR A 134 -5.13 -12.72 0.69
C THR A 134 -4.46 -12.62 2.06
N PHE A 135 -4.43 -11.43 2.63
CA PHE A 135 -3.86 -11.19 3.97
C PHE A 135 -4.85 -11.55 5.08
N ALA A 136 -6.11 -11.16 4.92
CA ALA A 136 -7.17 -11.49 5.86
C ALA A 136 -8.55 -11.55 5.19
N GLY A 137 -9.44 -12.35 5.75
CA GLY A 137 -10.82 -12.51 5.30
C GLY A 137 -11.05 -13.77 4.48
N SER A 138 -12.05 -14.56 4.85
CA SER A 138 -12.45 -15.79 4.14
C SER A 138 -13.14 -15.54 2.81
N GLY A 139 -13.63 -14.31 2.58
CA GLY A 139 -14.55 -13.99 1.48
C GLY A 139 -16.02 -14.27 1.78
N GLN A 140 -16.32 -14.86 2.92
CA GLN A 140 -17.69 -14.96 3.40
C GLN A 140 -18.03 -13.74 4.26
N THR A 141 -19.27 -13.29 4.18
CA THR A 141 -19.78 -12.20 5.04
C THR A 141 -19.85 -12.64 6.49
N GLY A 142 -19.48 -11.75 7.39
CA GLY A 142 -19.53 -11.97 8.84
C GLY A 142 -18.60 -11.02 9.58
N SER A 143 -18.52 -11.15 10.91
CA SER A 143 -17.71 -10.30 11.78
C SER A 143 -16.76 -11.11 12.67
N ASN A 144 -16.47 -12.37 12.31
CA ASN A 144 -15.60 -13.23 13.10
C ASN A 144 -14.17 -12.67 13.13
N ASP A 145 -13.59 -12.63 14.32
CA ASP A 145 -12.15 -12.46 14.53
C ASP A 145 -11.39 -13.74 14.14
N GLY A 146 -10.09 -13.68 13.93
CA GLY A 146 -9.26 -14.84 13.62
C GLY A 146 -8.05 -14.49 12.75
N ILE A 147 -7.23 -15.48 12.44
CA ILE A 147 -6.00 -15.31 11.65
C ILE A 147 -6.30 -15.56 10.17
N GLY A 148 -5.86 -14.63 9.32
CA GLY A 148 -5.94 -14.79 7.87
C GLY A 148 -7.37 -15.09 7.39
N SER A 149 -7.56 -16.26 6.77
CA SER A 149 -8.85 -16.68 6.22
C SER A 149 -9.89 -17.16 7.26
N GLU A 150 -9.56 -17.22 8.54
CA GLU A 150 -10.53 -17.49 9.60
C GLU A 150 -11.41 -16.28 9.88
N ALA A 151 -10.85 -15.07 9.70
CA ALA A 151 -11.59 -13.85 9.87
C ALA A 151 -12.66 -13.64 8.79
N LYS A 152 -13.69 -12.87 9.13
CA LYS A 152 -14.73 -12.47 8.19
C LYS A 152 -14.93 -10.96 8.24
N PHE A 153 -15.24 -10.39 7.10
CA PHE A 153 -15.63 -8.99 6.91
C PHE A 153 -16.97 -8.91 6.17
N ARG A 154 -17.57 -7.73 6.21
CA ARG A 154 -18.77 -7.45 5.42
C ARG A 154 -18.65 -6.09 4.76
N ARG A 155 -18.31 -6.10 3.45
CA ARG A 155 -18.07 -4.91 2.64
C ARG A 155 -17.14 -3.92 3.36
N PRO A 156 -15.91 -4.33 3.66
CA PRO A 156 -14.94 -3.42 4.29
C PRO A 156 -14.61 -2.28 3.32
N ASP A 157 -14.45 -1.07 3.84
CA ASP A 157 -14.17 0.14 3.05
C ASP A 157 -12.72 0.61 3.25
N GLY A 158 -12.50 1.77 3.84
CA GLY A 158 -11.18 2.38 3.99
C GLY A 158 -10.28 1.64 4.99
N SER A 159 -9.00 1.92 4.89
CA SER A 159 -7.99 1.44 5.83
C SER A 159 -6.97 2.51 6.16
N VAL A 160 -6.28 2.34 7.29
CA VAL A 160 -5.16 3.18 7.71
C VAL A 160 -4.17 2.35 8.54
N LEU A 161 -2.87 2.64 8.41
CA LEU A 161 -1.81 2.03 9.22
C LEU A 161 -1.49 2.92 10.44
N ASP A 162 -1.22 2.28 11.59
CA ASP A 162 -0.55 2.98 12.69
C ASP A 162 0.99 2.95 12.52
N ALA A 163 1.69 3.72 13.36
CA ALA A 163 3.15 3.79 13.34
C ALA A 163 3.85 2.45 13.69
N SER A 164 3.11 1.49 14.23
CA SER A 164 3.60 0.14 14.54
C SER A 164 3.34 -0.86 13.41
N GLY A 165 2.76 -0.41 12.30
CA GLY A 165 2.44 -1.24 11.14
C GLY A 165 1.15 -2.07 11.29
N ASN A 166 0.33 -1.84 12.31
CA ASN A 166 -0.98 -2.47 12.37
C ASN A 166 -1.94 -1.78 11.40
N LEU A 167 -2.70 -2.57 10.66
CA LEU A 167 -3.72 -2.09 9.74
C LEU A 167 -5.08 -2.01 10.44
N TYR A 168 -5.71 -0.86 10.33
CA TYR A 168 -7.10 -0.67 10.76
C TYR A 168 -8.00 -0.63 9.54
N VAL A 169 -9.10 -1.38 9.58
CA VAL A 169 -10.04 -1.54 8.47
C VAL A 169 -11.45 -1.18 8.94
N ALA A 170 -12.09 -0.30 8.21
CA ALA A 170 -13.52 -0.01 8.41
C ALA A 170 -14.35 -1.17 7.87
N ASP A 171 -14.85 -2.03 8.74
CA ASP A 171 -15.73 -3.15 8.38
C ASP A 171 -17.18 -2.65 8.28
N SER A 172 -17.44 -1.92 7.20
CA SER A 172 -18.49 -0.92 7.04
C SER A 172 -19.89 -1.47 7.31
N ASP A 173 -20.27 -2.55 6.66
CA ASP A 173 -21.61 -3.15 6.83
C ASP A 173 -21.73 -3.99 8.12
N ASN A 174 -20.63 -4.19 8.87
CA ASN A 174 -20.65 -4.74 10.23
C ASN A 174 -20.64 -3.64 11.32
N ASN A 175 -20.51 -2.36 10.94
CA ASN A 175 -20.43 -1.23 11.87
C ASN A 175 -19.27 -1.34 12.87
N LEU A 176 -18.15 -1.92 12.43
CA LEU A 176 -16.97 -2.19 13.25
C LEU A 176 -15.71 -1.54 12.63
N ILE A 177 -14.71 -1.30 13.48
CA ILE A 177 -13.34 -1.07 13.07
C ILE A 177 -12.53 -2.29 13.50
N ARG A 178 -11.88 -2.93 12.54
CA ARG A 178 -11.08 -4.14 12.78
C ARG A 178 -9.59 -3.76 12.74
N LYS A 179 -8.81 -4.34 13.64
CA LYS A 179 -7.36 -4.23 13.66
C LYS A 179 -6.76 -5.53 13.15
N ILE A 180 -5.79 -5.42 12.26
CA ILE A 180 -5.02 -6.55 11.73
C ILE A 180 -3.55 -6.30 12.08
N ASP A 181 -2.93 -7.21 12.80
CA ASP A 181 -1.51 -7.15 13.11
C ASP A 181 -0.64 -7.68 11.96
N SER A 182 0.68 -7.58 12.11
CA SER A 182 1.65 -8.03 11.07
C SER A 182 1.55 -9.51 10.74
N SER A 183 0.99 -10.33 11.63
CA SER A 183 0.77 -11.77 11.43
C SER A 183 -0.56 -12.08 10.72
N GLY A 184 -1.37 -11.06 10.41
CA GLY A 184 -2.69 -11.22 9.80
C GLY A 184 -3.79 -11.60 10.81
N ASN A 185 -3.54 -11.45 12.12
CA ASN A 185 -4.55 -11.70 13.14
C ASN A 185 -5.52 -10.51 13.22
N VAL A 186 -6.79 -10.78 12.97
CA VAL A 186 -7.87 -9.80 12.93
C VAL A 186 -8.59 -9.80 14.26
N THR A 187 -8.76 -8.62 14.85
CA THR A 187 -9.53 -8.42 16.09
C THR A 187 -10.50 -7.24 15.93
N THR A 188 -11.63 -7.32 16.58
CA THR A 188 -12.54 -6.17 16.70
C THR A 188 -11.91 -5.14 17.62
N TRP A 189 -11.53 -3.97 17.04
CA TRP A 189 -10.85 -2.91 17.77
C TRP A 189 -11.81 -1.84 18.31
N ALA A 190 -12.86 -1.50 17.56
CA ALA A 190 -13.90 -0.57 17.98
C ALA A 190 -15.24 -0.89 17.33
N GLY A 191 -16.31 -0.49 17.99
CA GLY A 191 -17.67 -0.76 17.58
C GLY A 191 -18.25 -1.97 18.31
N ASN A 192 -19.56 -1.93 18.57
CA ASN A 192 -20.32 -3.04 19.14
C ASN A 192 -21.12 -3.83 18.07
N GLY A 193 -21.00 -3.43 16.80
CA GLY A 193 -21.71 -4.03 15.67
C GLY A 193 -23.12 -3.47 15.43
N ASP A 194 -23.66 -2.71 16.37
CA ASP A 194 -24.98 -2.13 16.23
C ASP A 194 -24.95 -0.90 15.34
N TRP A 195 -26.01 -0.69 14.59
CA TRP A 195 -26.26 0.57 13.91
C TRP A 195 -26.58 1.64 14.96
N ALA A 196 -25.60 2.49 15.24
CA ALA A 196 -25.49 3.53 16.27
C ALA A 196 -26.79 4.27 16.65
N HIS A 197 -27.78 3.62 17.25
CA HIS A 197 -28.99 4.31 17.73
C HIS A 197 -28.90 4.75 19.20
N ASP A 198 -28.31 3.92 20.07
CA ASP A 198 -28.45 4.11 21.49
C ASP A 198 -27.20 4.68 22.18
N ARG A 199 -26.01 4.42 21.69
CA ARG A 199 -24.78 4.92 22.28
C ARG A 199 -23.76 5.32 21.20
N MET A 200 -23.52 6.61 21.11
CA MET A 200 -22.63 7.21 20.07
C MET A 200 -21.32 7.74 20.65
N GLU A 201 -21.20 7.84 21.96
CA GLU A 201 -20.01 8.32 22.68
C GLU A 201 -19.73 7.43 23.88
N GLY A 202 -18.46 7.32 24.26
CA GLY A 202 -17.99 6.49 25.37
C GLY A 202 -16.95 5.47 24.97
N PRO A 203 -16.75 4.37 25.74
CA PRO A 203 -15.76 3.36 25.44
C PRO A 203 -15.97 2.74 24.05
N LYS A 204 -14.88 2.62 23.27
CA LYS A 204 -14.92 2.26 21.85
C LYS A 204 -15.57 0.92 21.51
N LEU A 205 -15.61 -0.04 22.45
CA LEU A 205 -16.27 -1.34 22.26
C LEU A 205 -17.75 -1.34 22.64
N GLU A 206 -18.24 -0.26 23.24
CA GLU A 206 -19.63 -0.11 23.66
C GLU A 206 -20.42 0.83 22.74
N VAL A 207 -19.71 1.52 21.83
CA VAL A 207 -20.29 2.50 20.91
C VAL A 207 -20.66 1.82 19.60
N GLY A 208 -21.81 2.17 19.03
CA GLY A 208 -22.19 1.79 17.68
C GLY A 208 -21.69 2.83 16.65
N PHE A 209 -21.03 2.38 15.60
CA PHE A 209 -20.75 3.19 14.41
C PHE A 209 -21.85 2.98 13.38
N ALA A 210 -22.00 3.96 12.48
CA ALA A 210 -22.96 3.84 11.38
C ALA A 210 -22.20 3.84 10.04
N ARG A 211 -21.94 2.65 9.52
CA ARG A 211 -21.18 2.43 8.29
C ARG A 211 -19.86 3.24 8.28
N PRO A 212 -18.91 2.91 9.17
CA PRO A 212 -17.60 3.54 9.13
C PRO A 212 -16.97 3.32 7.76
N SER A 213 -16.32 4.34 7.20
CA SER A 213 -15.78 4.27 5.84
C SER A 213 -14.30 4.59 5.78
N PHE A 214 -13.91 5.85 5.99
CA PHE A 214 -12.51 6.27 5.97
C PHE A 214 -12.04 6.67 7.36
N MET A 215 -10.74 6.56 7.57
CA MET A 215 -10.10 6.84 8.85
C MET A 215 -8.78 7.57 8.64
N ALA A 216 -8.43 8.42 9.60
CA ALA A 216 -7.12 9.07 9.66
C ALA A 216 -6.67 9.20 11.12
N PHE A 217 -5.37 9.12 11.37
CA PHE A 217 -4.78 9.46 12.64
C PHE A 217 -4.36 10.93 12.68
N ASP A 218 -4.56 11.59 13.82
CA ASP A 218 -3.89 12.86 14.10
C ASP A 218 -2.46 12.62 14.64
N SER A 219 -1.67 13.67 14.77
CA SER A 219 -0.29 13.59 15.29
C SER A 219 -0.19 13.12 16.74
N ALA A 220 -1.27 13.15 17.51
CA ALA A 220 -1.36 12.63 18.86
C ALA A 220 -1.76 11.15 18.92
N GLY A 221 -2.02 10.51 17.79
CA GLY A 221 -2.42 9.11 17.69
C GLY A 221 -3.91 8.85 17.92
N ASN A 222 -4.75 9.88 17.91
CA ASN A 222 -6.19 9.68 17.94
C ASN A 222 -6.69 9.33 16.53
N MET A 223 -7.64 8.39 16.45
CA MET A 223 -8.24 8.01 15.16
C MET A 223 -9.52 8.82 14.92
N TYR A 224 -9.63 9.39 13.72
CA TYR A 224 -10.86 10.00 13.25
C TYR A 224 -11.53 9.09 12.23
N VAL A 225 -12.84 8.94 12.35
CA VAL A 225 -13.66 7.99 11.61
C VAL A 225 -14.76 8.71 10.88
N ALA A 226 -14.82 8.58 9.57
CA ALA A 226 -15.94 9.01 8.77
C ALA A 226 -17.07 7.97 8.84
N GLU A 227 -18.26 8.38 9.24
CA GLU A 227 -19.45 7.55 9.36
C GLU A 227 -20.48 7.92 8.28
N ASN A 228 -20.47 7.16 7.17
CA ASN A 228 -21.38 7.43 6.05
C ASN A 228 -22.85 7.14 6.35
N GLY A 229 -23.15 6.29 7.31
CA GLY A 229 -24.53 6.02 7.70
C GLY A 229 -25.18 7.17 8.48
N ARG A 230 -24.37 8.07 9.05
CA ARG A 230 -24.85 9.23 9.84
C ARG A 230 -24.22 10.54 9.43
N GLN A 231 -23.51 10.57 8.32
CA GLN A 231 -22.92 11.79 7.79
C GLN A 231 -22.18 12.61 8.86
N ARG A 232 -21.28 11.96 9.60
CA ARG A 232 -20.53 12.60 10.69
C ARG A 232 -19.09 12.10 10.78
N ILE A 233 -18.28 12.84 11.53
CA ILE A 233 -16.93 12.46 11.94
C ILE A 233 -16.92 12.21 13.43
N SER A 234 -16.42 11.04 13.84
CA SER A 234 -16.18 10.67 15.24
C SER A 234 -14.69 10.55 15.50
N LYS A 235 -14.24 10.82 16.72
CA LYS A 235 -12.86 10.67 17.19
C LYS A 235 -12.81 9.56 18.23
N ILE A 236 -11.83 8.69 18.12
CA ILE A 236 -11.45 7.71 19.13
C ILE A 236 -10.10 8.17 19.69
N ASP A 237 -10.08 8.56 20.95
CA ASP A 237 -8.84 9.00 21.60
C ASP A 237 -7.92 7.81 21.95
N THR A 238 -6.69 8.11 22.35
CA THR A 238 -5.69 7.10 22.72
C THR A 238 -6.08 6.30 23.98
N SER A 239 -7.03 6.80 24.78
CA SER A 239 -7.62 6.09 25.93
C SER A 239 -8.76 5.14 25.50
N GLY A 240 -9.19 5.21 24.24
CA GLY A 240 -10.25 4.40 23.67
C GLY A 240 -11.65 4.97 23.90
N ASN A 241 -11.80 6.27 24.12
CA ASN A 241 -13.11 6.91 24.19
C ASN A 241 -13.49 7.50 22.83
N VAL A 242 -14.74 7.28 22.43
CA VAL A 242 -15.34 7.84 21.23
C VAL A 242 -16.08 9.13 21.55
N THR A 243 -15.83 10.17 20.76
CA THR A 243 -16.52 11.45 20.86
C THR A 243 -16.96 11.94 19.49
N HIS A 244 -18.07 12.65 19.41
CA HIS A 244 -18.56 13.28 18.20
C HIS A 244 -17.78 14.57 17.91
N VAL A 245 -17.26 14.69 16.67
CA VAL A 245 -16.43 15.82 16.25
C VAL A 245 -17.17 16.79 15.35
N SER A 246 -17.86 16.31 14.33
CA SER A 246 -18.53 17.14 13.32
C SER A 246 -19.60 16.35 12.57
N GLY A 247 -20.64 17.04 12.12
CA GLY A 247 -21.76 16.48 11.36
C GLY A 247 -22.99 16.26 12.21
N ASN A 248 -24.11 16.92 11.89
CA ASN A 248 -25.35 16.85 12.66
C ASN A 248 -26.19 15.59 12.39
N GLY A 249 -25.75 14.75 11.43
CA GLY A 249 -26.44 13.51 11.05
C GLY A 249 -27.33 13.65 9.82
N ASP A 250 -27.62 14.86 9.39
CA ASP A 250 -28.45 15.12 8.21
C ASP A 250 -27.59 15.20 6.94
N HIS A 251 -28.17 14.77 5.84
CA HIS A 251 -27.56 14.99 4.52
C HIS A 251 -27.71 16.46 4.12
N GLY A 252 -26.60 17.11 3.78
CA GLY A 252 -26.62 18.50 3.34
C GLY A 252 -25.24 19.06 3.09
N ASP A 253 -25.16 20.39 2.99
CA ASP A 253 -23.92 21.12 2.67
C ASP A 253 -23.62 22.26 3.67
N ALA A 254 -24.33 22.31 4.78
CA ALA A 254 -24.12 23.36 5.80
C ALA A 254 -22.72 23.24 6.41
N ILE A 255 -22.18 24.40 6.77
CA ILE A 255 -20.89 24.55 7.46
C ILE A 255 -21.12 25.16 8.85
N GLY A 256 -20.13 25.10 9.73
CA GLY A 256 -20.19 25.68 11.07
C GLY A 256 -19.60 24.74 12.13
N ASP A 257 -20.18 24.79 13.33
CA ASP A 257 -19.81 23.93 14.43
C ASP A 257 -20.26 22.47 14.21
N LYS A 258 -19.94 21.60 15.15
CA LYS A 258 -20.26 20.16 15.06
C LYS A 258 -21.74 19.83 14.88
N ASN A 259 -22.64 20.68 15.38
CA ASN A 259 -24.08 20.47 15.34
C ASN A 259 -24.76 21.15 14.14
N SER A 260 -24.05 22.09 13.50
CA SER A 260 -24.51 22.82 12.31
C SER A 260 -23.99 22.22 11.01
N THR A 261 -22.80 21.60 11.05
CA THR A 261 -22.17 21.00 9.89
C THR A 261 -23.01 19.84 9.37
N GLN A 262 -23.18 19.80 8.06
CA GLN A 262 -23.78 18.69 7.33
C GLN A 262 -22.78 18.14 6.33
N PHE A 263 -22.86 16.83 6.08
CA PHE A 263 -22.09 16.16 5.05
C PHE A 263 -23.01 15.39 4.10
N ARG A 264 -22.47 15.00 2.95
CA ARG A 264 -23.21 14.18 2.00
C ARG A 264 -22.28 13.19 1.32
N ASP A 265 -22.31 11.96 1.81
CA ASP A 265 -21.48 10.84 1.35
C ASP A 265 -19.96 11.17 1.51
N ILE A 266 -19.47 10.98 2.72
CA ILE A 266 -18.09 11.31 3.08
C ILE A 266 -17.14 10.33 2.38
N GLY A 267 -16.20 10.87 1.62
CA GLY A 267 -15.06 10.15 1.05
C GLY A 267 -13.87 10.13 2.00
N GLY A 268 -12.66 10.18 1.43
CA GLY A 268 -11.42 10.20 2.20
C GLY A 268 -11.31 11.39 3.15
N ILE A 269 -10.54 11.20 4.21
CA ILE A 269 -10.20 12.23 5.19
C ILE A 269 -8.70 12.22 5.45
N VAL A 270 -8.09 13.40 5.67
CA VAL A 270 -6.65 13.52 5.94
C VAL A 270 -6.35 14.77 6.76
N PHE A 271 -5.33 14.69 7.63
CA PHE A 271 -4.83 15.84 8.39
C PHE A 271 -3.70 16.57 7.67
N ASP A 272 -3.67 17.92 7.75
CA ASP A 272 -2.50 18.71 7.41
C ASP A 272 -1.49 18.77 8.59
N SER A 273 -0.32 19.36 8.35
CA SER A 273 0.72 19.54 9.36
C SER A 273 0.31 20.45 10.53
N ASN A 274 -0.73 21.26 10.34
CA ASN A 274 -1.29 22.15 11.34
C ASN A 274 -2.41 21.49 12.18
N GLY A 275 -2.75 20.23 11.90
CA GLY A 275 -3.80 19.51 12.59
C GLY A 275 -5.21 19.84 12.10
N ASN A 276 -5.38 20.43 10.93
CA ASN A 276 -6.69 20.58 10.32
C ASN A 276 -7.09 19.32 9.56
N LEU A 277 -8.35 18.92 9.61
CA LEU A 277 -8.88 17.76 8.91
C LEU A 277 -9.57 18.17 7.61
N PHE A 278 -9.10 17.63 6.50
CA PHE A 278 -9.79 17.78 5.22
C PHE A 278 -10.72 16.58 4.98
N VAL A 279 -11.91 16.88 4.48
CA VAL A 279 -12.99 15.91 4.28
C VAL A 279 -13.51 16.01 2.86
N VAL A 280 -13.43 14.91 2.13
CA VAL A 280 -14.01 14.82 0.78
C VAL A 280 -15.50 14.57 0.89
N GLU A 281 -16.31 15.38 0.22
CA GLU A 281 -17.75 15.19 0.11
C GLU A 281 -18.13 14.79 -1.32
N ARG A 282 -18.37 13.51 -1.49
CA ARG A 282 -18.59 12.92 -2.82
C ARG A 282 -19.81 13.50 -3.53
N ASN A 283 -20.94 13.57 -2.84
CA ASN A 283 -22.21 13.99 -3.42
C ASN A 283 -22.48 15.50 -3.29
N ASN A 284 -21.63 16.25 -2.58
CA ASN A 284 -21.58 17.71 -2.61
C ASN A 284 -20.52 18.24 -3.59
N HIS A 285 -19.67 17.35 -4.14
CA HIS A 285 -18.62 17.69 -5.10
C HIS A 285 -17.63 18.72 -4.56
N LYS A 286 -17.30 18.63 -3.27
CA LYS A 286 -16.50 19.60 -2.51
C LYS A 286 -15.47 18.92 -1.61
N ILE A 287 -14.54 19.75 -1.15
CA ILE A 287 -13.63 19.45 -0.05
C ILE A 287 -13.92 20.43 1.06
N LYS A 288 -14.26 19.93 2.26
CA LYS A 288 -14.39 20.75 3.47
C LYS A 288 -13.11 20.67 4.30
N LYS A 289 -12.87 21.75 5.06
CA LYS A 289 -11.81 21.83 6.06
C LYS A 289 -12.43 22.01 7.44
N LEU A 290 -11.98 21.18 8.38
CA LEU A 290 -12.30 21.29 9.80
C LEU A 290 -11.08 21.83 10.55
N VAL A 291 -11.28 22.95 11.25
CA VAL A 291 -10.27 23.56 12.11
C VAL A 291 -10.66 23.31 13.55
N PHE A 292 -9.71 22.85 14.34
CA PHE A 292 -9.92 22.53 15.75
C PHE A 292 -9.44 23.69 16.64
N ASP A 293 -10.30 24.10 17.55
CA ASP A 293 -9.95 25.06 18.59
C ASP A 293 -8.98 24.39 19.59
N PRO A 294 -7.76 24.91 19.79
CA PRO A 294 -6.74 24.27 20.59
C PRO A 294 -7.09 24.21 22.09
N SER A 295 -8.01 25.04 22.56
CA SER A 295 -8.41 25.10 23.97
C SER A 295 -9.55 24.17 24.31
N SER A 296 -10.51 24.00 23.42
CA SER A 296 -11.72 23.21 23.63
C SER A 296 -11.74 21.90 22.82
N GLY A 297 -10.90 21.79 21.79
CA GLY A 297 -10.96 20.68 20.83
C GLY A 297 -12.18 20.70 19.92
N ALA A 298 -12.99 21.78 19.97
CA ALA A 298 -14.18 21.91 19.14
C ALA A 298 -13.78 22.15 17.66
N ALA A 299 -14.45 21.43 16.77
CA ALA A 299 -14.22 21.57 15.32
C ALA A 299 -15.22 22.55 14.71
N THR A 300 -14.71 23.40 13.80
CA THR A 300 -15.52 24.26 12.94
C THR A 300 -15.21 23.94 11.49
N SER A 301 -16.24 23.65 10.70
CA SER A 301 -16.10 23.35 9.27
C SER A 301 -16.22 24.60 8.41
N SER A 302 -15.50 24.60 7.30
CA SER A 302 -15.60 25.59 6.23
C SER A 302 -15.47 24.89 4.87
N GLU A 303 -15.93 25.54 3.81
CA GLU A 303 -15.62 25.10 2.46
C GLU A 303 -14.15 25.38 2.16
N PHE A 304 -13.47 24.45 1.49
CA PHE A 304 -12.07 24.61 1.10
C PHE A 304 -11.92 24.69 -0.42
N ALA A 305 -12.48 23.72 -1.17
CA ALA A 305 -12.45 23.72 -2.62
C ALA A 305 -13.67 23.00 -3.21
N GLY A 306 -14.07 23.43 -4.39
CA GLY A 306 -15.18 22.88 -5.15
C GLY A 306 -16.42 23.76 -5.13
N SER A 307 -16.99 24.02 -6.32
CA SER A 307 -18.20 24.83 -6.49
C SER A 307 -19.49 24.15 -6.01
N GLY A 308 -19.44 22.81 -5.82
CA GLY A 308 -20.64 21.99 -5.64
C GLY A 308 -21.32 21.55 -6.93
N SER A 309 -20.89 22.06 -8.09
CA SER A 309 -21.40 21.60 -9.39
C SER A 309 -20.75 20.29 -9.81
N TYR A 310 -21.56 19.39 -10.40
CA TYR A 310 -21.11 18.13 -10.98
C TYR A 310 -20.40 18.36 -12.32
N GLU A 311 -19.24 19.02 -12.28
CA GLU A 311 -18.52 19.49 -13.46
C GLU A 311 -17.00 19.30 -13.29
N TYR A 312 -16.26 19.77 -14.28
CA TYR A 312 -14.81 19.85 -14.24
C TYR A 312 -14.36 21.29 -14.47
N ALA A 313 -13.64 21.84 -13.51
CA ALA A 313 -12.93 23.12 -13.64
C ALA A 313 -11.70 23.15 -12.73
N ASN A 314 -10.61 23.74 -13.21
CA ASN A 314 -9.51 24.22 -12.39
C ASN A 314 -9.86 25.60 -11.84
N GLY A 315 -9.21 26.02 -10.76
CA GLY A 315 -9.43 27.34 -10.18
C GLY A 315 -9.09 27.36 -8.69
N ASN A 316 -9.31 28.51 -8.06
CA ASN A 316 -9.09 28.67 -6.63
C ASN A 316 -10.41 28.47 -5.85
N GLY A 317 -10.36 27.68 -4.80
CA GLY A 317 -11.50 27.46 -3.91
C GLY A 317 -12.77 27.02 -4.64
N SER A 318 -13.82 27.85 -4.58
CA SER A 318 -15.13 27.59 -5.20
C SER A 318 -15.15 27.77 -6.72
N ASP A 319 -14.10 28.31 -7.34
CA ASP A 319 -14.00 28.39 -8.81
C ASP A 319 -13.67 27.04 -9.44
N ALA A 320 -13.11 26.13 -8.65
CA ALA A 320 -12.87 24.77 -9.08
C ALA A 320 -14.14 23.92 -9.02
N SER A 321 -14.21 22.87 -9.82
CA SER A 321 -15.29 21.89 -9.78
C SER A 321 -14.77 20.48 -9.82
N PHE A 322 -15.44 19.58 -9.12
CA PHE A 322 -15.17 18.14 -9.06
C PHE A 322 -16.40 17.34 -9.47
N ARG A 323 -16.15 16.07 -9.85
CA ARG A 323 -17.23 15.14 -10.17
C ARG A 323 -17.11 13.87 -9.35
N HIS A 324 -17.85 13.76 -8.25
CA HIS A 324 -17.74 12.68 -7.26
C HIS A 324 -16.30 12.48 -6.79
N PRO A 325 -15.63 13.48 -6.19
CA PRO A 325 -14.30 13.27 -5.62
C PRO A 325 -14.37 12.17 -4.56
N TRP A 326 -13.30 11.35 -4.43
CA TRP A 326 -13.38 10.18 -3.56
C TRP A 326 -12.26 10.10 -2.53
N GLY A 327 -11.07 9.70 -2.95
CA GLY A 327 -9.91 9.60 -2.08
C GLY A 327 -9.19 10.93 -1.95
N ILE A 328 -8.41 11.06 -0.89
CA ILE A 328 -7.54 12.20 -0.62
C ILE A 328 -6.26 11.72 0.04
N ALA A 329 -5.13 12.27 -0.39
CA ALA A 329 -3.82 12.13 0.24
C ALA A 329 -3.16 13.51 0.36
N ILE A 330 -2.13 13.62 1.17
CA ILE A 330 -1.42 14.88 1.42
C ILE A 330 0.09 14.63 1.32
N ASP A 331 0.82 15.58 0.71
CA ASP A 331 2.27 15.55 0.67
C ASP A 331 2.89 16.33 1.86
N SER A 332 4.22 16.27 1.98
CA SER A 332 4.96 16.96 3.05
C SER A 332 4.91 18.50 2.97
N ASN A 333 4.38 19.06 1.91
CA ASN A 333 4.17 20.51 1.71
C ASN A 333 2.71 20.91 1.91
N ASP A 334 1.89 20.04 2.51
CA ASP A 334 0.45 20.21 2.71
C ASP A 334 -0.37 20.37 1.41
N ASN A 335 0.17 19.95 0.26
CA ASN A 335 -0.67 19.85 -0.93
C ASN A 335 -1.55 18.61 -0.84
N LEU A 336 -2.82 18.77 -1.14
CA LEU A 336 -3.77 17.66 -1.20
C LEU A 336 -3.81 17.09 -2.62
N TYR A 337 -3.94 15.78 -2.70
CA TYR A 337 -4.18 15.06 -3.94
C TYR A 337 -5.52 14.36 -3.83
N VAL A 338 -6.42 14.66 -4.76
CA VAL A 338 -7.81 14.21 -4.72
C VAL A 338 -8.11 13.40 -5.97
N SER A 339 -8.64 12.21 -5.81
CA SER A 339 -9.20 11.47 -6.94
C SER A 339 -10.52 12.08 -7.36
N ASP A 340 -10.52 12.73 -8.51
CA ASP A 340 -11.72 13.29 -9.17
C ASP A 340 -12.39 12.19 -10.00
N HIS A 341 -13.04 11.27 -9.27
CA HIS A 341 -13.43 9.93 -9.67
C HIS A 341 -14.13 9.87 -11.03
N ASN A 342 -15.17 10.68 -11.24
CA ASN A 342 -15.93 10.70 -12.49
C ASN A 342 -15.39 11.69 -13.54
N ASN A 343 -14.33 12.43 -13.22
CA ASN A 343 -13.52 13.18 -14.18
C ASN A 343 -12.28 12.40 -14.63
N HIS A 344 -12.07 11.19 -14.10
CA HIS A 344 -10.97 10.28 -14.48
C HIS A 344 -9.58 10.92 -14.34
N ARG A 345 -9.38 11.67 -13.22
CA ARG A 345 -8.17 12.44 -12.93
C ARG A 345 -7.78 12.36 -11.47
N ILE A 346 -6.52 12.68 -11.21
CA ILE A 346 -6.05 13.09 -9.88
C ILE A 346 -5.83 14.60 -9.94
N ARG A 347 -6.38 15.32 -8.97
CA ARG A 347 -6.27 16.77 -8.86
C ARG A 347 -5.35 17.12 -7.70
N LYS A 348 -4.51 18.14 -7.89
CA LYS A 348 -3.69 18.71 -6.82
C LYS A 348 -4.35 20.00 -6.33
N ILE A 349 -4.39 20.18 -4.99
CA ILE A 349 -4.90 21.37 -4.33
C ILE A 349 -3.80 21.90 -3.42
N THR A 350 -3.38 23.15 -3.63
CA THR A 350 -2.37 23.78 -2.77
C THR A 350 -2.96 24.19 -1.42
N PRO A 351 -2.15 24.53 -0.40
CA PRO A 351 -2.64 25.10 0.87
C PRO A 351 -3.46 26.39 0.70
N SER A 352 -3.26 27.12 -0.40
CA SER A 352 -4.06 28.29 -0.79
C SER A 352 -5.34 27.97 -1.56
N ALA A 353 -5.73 26.70 -1.64
CA ALA A 353 -6.90 26.18 -2.33
C ALA A 353 -6.85 26.29 -3.86
N ASP A 354 -5.68 26.45 -4.48
CA ASP A 354 -5.55 26.39 -5.94
C ASP A 354 -5.64 24.96 -6.43
N VAL A 355 -6.65 24.67 -7.25
CA VAL A 355 -6.92 23.33 -7.81
C VAL A 355 -6.43 23.26 -9.24
N SER A 356 -5.61 22.25 -9.53
CA SER A 356 -5.08 21.96 -10.85
C SER A 356 -5.11 20.47 -11.18
N ASP A 357 -4.97 20.11 -12.45
CA ASP A 357 -4.75 18.71 -12.84
C ASP A 357 -3.37 18.27 -12.41
N PHE A 358 -3.28 17.08 -11.84
CA PHE A 358 -2.02 16.45 -11.49
C PHE A 358 -1.72 15.26 -12.42
N ALA A 359 -2.64 14.30 -12.53
CA ALA A 359 -2.49 13.16 -13.41
C ALA A 359 -3.82 12.75 -14.05
N GLY A 360 -3.74 12.16 -15.25
CA GLY A 360 -4.89 11.75 -16.03
C GLY A 360 -5.37 12.80 -17.01
N ASN A 361 -5.71 12.38 -18.24
CA ASN A 361 -6.17 13.29 -19.30
C ASN A 361 -7.70 13.50 -19.35
N GLY A 362 -8.45 12.89 -18.41
CA GLY A 362 -9.90 12.95 -18.31
C GLY A 362 -10.65 12.01 -19.24
N ASN A 363 -9.97 11.28 -20.09
CA ASN A 363 -10.63 10.24 -20.87
C ASN A 363 -10.74 8.94 -20.06
N TRP A 364 -11.90 8.34 -20.07
CA TRP A 364 -12.14 7.07 -19.44
C TRP A 364 -11.26 5.96 -20.06
N GLY A 365 -10.61 5.16 -19.25
CA GLY A 365 -9.78 4.04 -19.67
C GLY A 365 -8.59 3.86 -18.74
N GLN A 366 -7.83 2.79 -18.89
CA GLN A 366 -6.54 2.61 -18.22
C GLN A 366 -5.44 2.67 -19.28
N LYS A 367 -4.51 3.59 -19.09
CA LYS A 367 -3.35 3.74 -19.97
C LYS A 367 -2.21 4.37 -19.17
N ASP A 368 -1.05 3.74 -19.25
CA ASP A 368 0.18 4.23 -18.69
C ASP A 368 0.75 5.39 -19.54
N GLY A 369 1.63 6.20 -18.96
CA GLY A 369 2.25 7.33 -19.64
C GLY A 369 2.58 8.50 -18.71
N SER A 370 3.10 9.59 -19.28
CA SER A 370 3.37 10.80 -18.50
C SER A 370 2.09 11.32 -17.81
N LEU A 371 2.26 12.06 -16.71
CA LEU A 371 1.17 12.45 -15.80
C LEU A 371 -0.13 12.85 -16.51
N LEU A 372 -0.07 13.80 -17.45
CA LEU A 372 -1.27 14.32 -18.14
C LEU A 372 -1.66 13.55 -19.41
N ASN A 373 -0.91 12.51 -19.79
CA ASN A 373 -1.25 11.63 -20.92
C ASN A 373 -1.84 10.29 -20.46
N ALA A 374 -1.62 9.92 -19.21
CA ALA A 374 -2.19 8.73 -18.58
C ALA A 374 -3.72 8.77 -18.56
N ARG A 375 -4.34 7.62 -18.32
CA ARG A 375 -5.79 7.49 -18.18
C ARG A 375 -6.14 6.63 -16.99
N PHE A 376 -7.18 7.07 -16.28
CA PHE A 376 -7.84 6.32 -15.21
C PHE A 376 -9.27 5.98 -15.64
N ARG A 377 -9.82 4.89 -15.09
CA ARG A 377 -11.26 4.61 -15.28
C ARG A 377 -12.10 5.33 -14.24
N ASN A 378 -11.87 5.03 -12.99
CA ASN A 378 -12.53 5.69 -11.87
C ASN A 378 -11.57 5.63 -10.68
N PRO A 379 -10.60 6.55 -10.57
CA PRO A 379 -9.64 6.55 -9.48
C PRO A 379 -10.35 6.71 -8.14
N GLY A 380 -9.98 5.89 -7.17
CA GLY A 380 -10.58 5.83 -5.84
C GLY A 380 -9.59 6.21 -4.73
N PRO A 381 -9.41 5.38 -3.69
CA PRO A 381 -8.45 5.65 -2.63
C PRO A 381 -7.04 5.85 -3.16
N LEU A 382 -6.29 6.75 -2.52
CA LEU A 382 -4.91 7.02 -2.85
C LEU A 382 -4.10 7.31 -1.58
N THR A 383 -2.81 7.06 -1.64
CA THR A 383 -1.88 7.26 -0.53
C THR A 383 -0.45 7.45 -1.05
N PHE A 384 0.38 8.15 -0.30
CA PHE A 384 1.80 8.26 -0.58
C PHE A 384 2.57 7.12 0.07
N ASP A 385 3.66 6.69 -0.58
CA ASP A 385 4.69 5.90 0.07
C ASP A 385 5.78 6.79 0.69
N SER A 386 6.77 6.16 1.33
CA SER A 386 7.90 6.87 1.98
C SER A 386 8.85 7.53 0.97
N ASN A 387 8.85 7.10 -0.30
CA ASN A 387 9.66 7.71 -1.37
C ASN A 387 8.98 8.97 -1.94
N GLY A 388 7.72 9.19 -1.59
CA GLY A 388 6.92 10.30 -2.09
C GLY A 388 6.17 9.98 -3.37
N ASP A 389 6.09 8.72 -3.79
CA ASP A 389 5.28 8.28 -4.91
C ASP A 389 3.81 8.10 -4.51
N LEU A 390 2.91 8.43 -5.43
CA LEU A 390 1.48 8.36 -5.15
C LEU A 390 0.88 7.07 -5.72
N TRP A 391 0.25 6.31 -4.85
CA TRP A 391 -0.44 5.06 -5.20
C TRP A 391 -1.94 5.25 -5.25
N VAL A 392 -2.57 4.68 -6.26
CA VAL A 392 -4.00 4.87 -6.54
C VAL A 392 -4.66 3.52 -6.80
N ALA A 393 -5.77 3.24 -6.12
CA ALA A 393 -6.66 2.16 -6.48
C ALA A 393 -7.64 2.64 -7.56
N ASP A 394 -7.43 2.25 -8.81
CA ASP A 394 -8.37 2.56 -9.90
C ASP A 394 -9.53 1.54 -9.90
N GLN A 395 -10.59 1.91 -9.20
CA GLN A 395 -11.75 1.02 -8.98
C GLN A 395 -12.44 0.60 -10.27
N GLY A 396 -12.53 1.50 -11.25
CA GLY A 396 -13.18 1.19 -12.52
C GLY A 396 -12.36 0.23 -13.38
N ALA A 397 -11.03 0.23 -13.20
CA ALA A 397 -10.13 -0.70 -13.85
C ALA A 397 -9.90 -1.98 -13.03
N ASN A 398 -10.16 -1.96 -11.73
CA ASN A 398 -9.77 -2.99 -10.75
C ASN A 398 -8.26 -3.21 -10.72
N THR A 399 -7.50 -2.12 -10.71
CA THR A 399 -6.03 -2.11 -10.71
C THR A 399 -5.45 -1.20 -9.65
N ILE A 400 -4.23 -1.47 -9.26
CA ILE A 400 -3.40 -0.58 -8.44
C ILE A 400 -2.42 0.11 -9.38
N ILE A 401 -2.39 1.43 -9.31
CA ILE A 401 -1.57 2.31 -10.15
C ILE A 401 -0.50 2.94 -9.28
N LYS A 402 0.72 3.02 -9.77
CA LYS A 402 1.81 3.82 -9.21
C LYS A 402 1.96 5.10 -10.04
N ILE A 403 2.07 6.22 -9.38
CA ILE A 403 2.45 7.50 -9.98
C ILE A 403 3.81 7.86 -9.42
N ASP A 404 4.84 7.64 -10.20
CA ASP A 404 6.19 8.09 -9.92
C ASP A 404 6.26 9.60 -10.12
N ILE A 405 6.41 10.34 -9.01
CA ILE A 405 6.39 11.80 -9.05
C ILE A 405 7.71 12.33 -9.58
N SER A 406 8.82 11.66 -9.29
CA SER A 406 10.15 12.09 -9.72
C SER A 406 10.32 11.96 -11.24
N GLU A 407 9.83 10.87 -11.81
CA GLU A 407 9.87 10.61 -13.24
C GLU A 407 8.68 11.25 -14.00
N GLY A 408 7.65 11.67 -13.27
CA GLY A 408 6.43 12.21 -13.86
C GLY A 408 5.64 11.19 -14.67
N TYR A 409 5.65 9.91 -14.23
CA TYR A 409 5.09 8.79 -14.97
C TYR A 409 4.02 8.05 -14.16
N VAL A 410 2.99 7.57 -14.86
CA VAL A 410 1.89 6.76 -14.31
C VAL A 410 1.96 5.36 -14.90
N SER A 411 2.02 4.35 -14.08
CA SER A 411 2.06 2.95 -14.50
C SER A 411 1.07 2.08 -13.75
N LYS A 412 0.51 1.08 -14.42
CA LYS A 412 -0.23 0.01 -13.76
C LYS A 412 0.75 -0.87 -12.99
N PHE A 413 0.58 -0.98 -11.69
CA PHE A 413 1.41 -1.84 -10.84
C PHE A 413 0.82 -3.24 -10.68
N ALA A 414 -0.47 -3.35 -10.35
CA ALA A 414 -1.10 -4.66 -10.13
C ALA A 414 -2.56 -4.69 -10.58
N GLY A 415 -3.03 -5.89 -10.88
CA GLY A 415 -4.43 -6.17 -11.20
C GLY A 415 -4.71 -6.34 -12.68
N LYS A 416 -5.61 -7.28 -12.98
CA LYS A 416 -6.06 -7.54 -14.35
C LYS A 416 -7.22 -6.64 -14.72
N VAL A 417 -6.99 -5.75 -15.67
CA VAL A 417 -7.96 -4.72 -16.09
C VAL A 417 -9.33 -5.32 -16.44
N GLY A 418 -10.38 -4.73 -15.88
CA GLY A 418 -11.78 -5.00 -16.25
C GLY A 418 -12.36 -6.30 -15.71
N ASN A 419 -11.67 -7.00 -14.83
CA ASN A 419 -12.15 -8.21 -14.19
C ASN A 419 -12.55 -7.96 -12.74
N ASN A 420 -13.83 -7.80 -12.49
CA ASN A 420 -14.38 -7.73 -11.13
C ASN A 420 -14.49 -9.15 -10.56
N ALA A 421 -13.44 -9.60 -9.88
CA ALA A 421 -13.36 -10.94 -9.30
C ALA A 421 -12.26 -10.95 -8.22
N HIS A 422 -12.18 -12.03 -7.47
CA HIS A 422 -11.08 -12.32 -6.56
C HIS A 422 -10.17 -13.37 -7.17
N LYS A 423 -8.88 -13.08 -7.27
CA LYS A 423 -7.82 -14.05 -7.59
C LYS A 423 -6.51 -13.57 -6.98
N ASP A 424 -5.86 -14.43 -6.20
CA ASP A 424 -4.47 -14.27 -5.79
C ASP A 424 -3.55 -14.68 -6.95
N GLY A 425 -2.31 -14.25 -6.95
CA GLY A 425 -1.33 -14.58 -7.98
C GLY A 425 -0.40 -13.42 -8.30
N SER A 426 0.33 -13.50 -9.42
CA SER A 426 1.24 -12.45 -9.87
C SER A 426 0.54 -11.10 -10.02
N LEU A 427 1.30 -10.01 -10.05
CA LEU A 427 0.77 -8.67 -10.17
C LEU A 427 -0.21 -8.53 -11.35
N ASP A 428 0.12 -9.10 -12.51
CA ASP A 428 -0.70 -9.00 -13.72
C ASP A 428 -1.92 -9.93 -13.75
N GLU A 429 -1.87 -11.07 -13.08
CA GLU A 429 -2.95 -12.06 -13.08
C GLU A 429 -3.91 -11.93 -11.90
N ALA A 430 -3.49 -11.21 -10.86
CA ALA A 430 -4.34 -10.93 -9.71
C ALA A 430 -5.60 -10.18 -10.13
N LYS A 431 -6.69 -10.42 -9.41
CA LYS A 431 -7.95 -9.73 -9.65
C LYS A 431 -8.45 -9.13 -8.36
N PHE A 432 -8.94 -7.92 -8.47
CA PHE A 432 -9.58 -7.18 -7.39
C PHE A 432 -11.06 -6.99 -7.65
N SER A 433 -11.81 -6.80 -6.58
CA SER A 433 -13.27 -6.61 -6.63
C SER A 433 -13.64 -5.36 -5.84
N ARG A 434 -13.51 -4.19 -6.51
CA ARG A 434 -13.79 -2.88 -5.96
C ARG A 434 -12.90 -2.53 -4.77
N SER A 435 -11.65 -2.16 -5.04
CA SER A 435 -10.69 -1.73 -4.01
C SER A 435 -11.13 -0.41 -3.36
N MET A 436 -11.52 -0.44 -2.08
CA MET A 436 -12.09 0.68 -1.34
C MET A 436 -11.12 1.30 -0.34
N GLY A 437 -10.08 0.60 0.07
CA GLY A 437 -9.00 1.08 0.93
C GLY A 437 -7.65 0.73 0.33
N LEU A 438 -6.69 1.63 0.53
CA LEU A 438 -5.31 1.48 0.13
C LEU A 438 -4.42 2.04 1.23
N SER A 439 -3.53 1.23 1.75
CA SER A 439 -2.56 1.63 2.77
C SER A 439 -1.21 1.02 2.42
N ILE A 440 -0.14 1.77 2.63
CA ILE A 440 1.21 1.36 2.25
C ILE A 440 2.19 1.67 3.37
N ASN A 441 3.17 0.81 3.54
CA ASN A 441 4.40 1.06 4.28
C ASN A 441 5.59 0.59 3.45
N ASP A 442 6.82 0.73 3.96
CA ASP A 442 8.04 0.41 3.22
C ASP A 442 8.13 -1.04 2.74
N SER A 443 7.35 -1.94 3.31
CA SER A 443 7.42 -3.37 3.01
C SER A 443 6.18 -3.94 2.33
N SER A 444 5.05 -3.24 2.33
CA SER A 444 3.78 -3.84 1.88
C SER A 444 2.74 -2.83 1.43
N ILE A 445 1.97 -3.22 0.44
CA ILE A 445 0.72 -2.56 0.05
C ILE A 445 -0.45 -3.40 0.56
N PHE A 446 -1.37 -2.77 1.28
CA PHE A 446 -2.61 -3.38 1.72
C PHE A 446 -3.78 -2.81 0.93
N ILE A 447 -4.59 -3.68 0.35
CA ILE A 447 -5.75 -3.34 -0.47
C ILE A 447 -7.01 -3.91 0.19
N VAL A 448 -7.95 -3.05 0.52
CA VAL A 448 -9.27 -3.49 1.00
C VAL A 448 -10.14 -3.81 -0.19
N ASP A 449 -10.37 -5.09 -0.41
CA ASP A 449 -11.10 -5.65 -1.53
C ASP A 449 -12.58 -5.86 -1.13
N ASN A 450 -13.39 -4.82 -1.29
CA ASN A 450 -14.70 -4.63 -0.67
C ASN A 450 -15.71 -5.73 -1.01
N GLU A 451 -15.93 -6.00 -2.30
CA GLU A 451 -16.93 -6.98 -2.74
C GLU A 451 -16.45 -8.42 -2.55
N SER A 452 -15.14 -8.62 -2.39
CA SER A 452 -14.59 -9.93 -2.04
C SER A 452 -14.54 -10.21 -0.55
N HIS A 453 -14.87 -9.19 0.29
CA HIS A 453 -14.83 -9.29 1.76
C HIS A 453 -13.47 -9.68 2.31
N ARG A 454 -12.40 -9.11 1.74
CA ARG A 454 -11.00 -9.44 2.04
C ARG A 454 -10.12 -8.22 2.16
N VAL A 455 -9.00 -8.41 2.82
CA VAL A 455 -7.84 -7.54 2.74
C VAL A 455 -6.75 -8.30 2.00
N ARG A 456 -6.21 -7.67 0.96
CA ARG A 456 -5.15 -8.23 0.13
C ARG A 456 -3.84 -7.56 0.49
N LYS A 457 -2.74 -8.26 0.25
CA LYS A 457 -1.39 -7.76 0.50
C LYS A 457 -0.50 -8.00 -0.71
N ILE A 458 0.36 -7.05 -0.99
CA ILE A 458 1.50 -7.18 -1.89
C ILE A 458 2.74 -6.85 -1.07
N ASP A 459 3.69 -7.78 -1.00
CA ASP A 459 4.97 -7.53 -0.34
C ASP A 459 5.91 -6.79 -1.29
N LEU A 460 6.41 -5.63 -0.86
CA LEU A 460 7.35 -4.80 -1.61
C LEU A 460 8.81 -5.12 -1.28
N SER A 461 9.05 -5.80 -0.14
CA SER A 461 10.36 -6.28 0.28
C SER A 461 10.41 -7.78 0.04
N PRO A 462 10.87 -8.21 -1.12
CA PRO A 462 10.83 -9.61 -1.48
C PRO A 462 11.78 -10.43 -0.60
N SER A 463 11.23 -11.29 0.22
CA SER A 463 11.97 -12.36 0.90
C SER A 463 11.53 -13.71 0.39
N ILE A 464 12.46 -14.57 0.05
CA ILE A 464 12.17 -15.99 -0.22
C ILE A 464 12.38 -16.76 1.07
N THR A 465 11.33 -17.41 1.51
CA THR A 465 11.42 -18.39 2.58
C THR A 465 11.65 -19.77 1.98
N ILE A 466 12.74 -20.41 2.31
CA ILE A 466 12.93 -21.83 2.00
C ILE A 466 12.33 -22.62 3.18
N PRO A 467 11.20 -23.33 2.97
CA PRO A 467 10.61 -24.13 4.04
C PRO A 467 11.61 -25.20 4.51
N ALA A 468 11.56 -25.57 5.79
CA ALA A 468 12.45 -26.56 6.41
C ALA A 468 12.49 -27.93 5.69
N THR A 469 11.55 -28.20 4.80
CA THR A 469 11.46 -29.45 4.01
C THR A 469 12.01 -29.30 2.58
N GLN A 470 12.45 -28.09 2.17
CA GLN A 470 12.97 -27.83 0.82
C GLN A 470 14.45 -27.45 0.89
N THR A 471 15.20 -27.85 -0.12
CA THR A 471 16.65 -27.60 -0.25
C THR A 471 17.00 -26.42 -1.14
N SER A 472 16.01 -25.85 -1.85
CA SER A 472 16.24 -24.74 -2.77
C SER A 472 15.01 -23.88 -2.96
N ALA A 473 15.23 -22.61 -3.28
CA ALA A 473 14.23 -21.70 -3.82
C ALA A 473 14.85 -20.94 -5.00
N SER A 474 14.02 -20.60 -5.98
CA SER A 474 14.43 -19.86 -7.18
C SER A 474 13.70 -18.53 -7.25
N ILE A 475 14.38 -17.51 -7.75
CA ILE A 475 13.79 -16.23 -8.14
C ILE A 475 13.86 -16.14 -9.65
N THR A 476 12.76 -15.77 -10.28
CA THR A 476 12.74 -15.45 -11.70
C THR A 476 12.57 -13.93 -11.87
N LEU A 477 13.54 -13.31 -12.51
CA LEU A 477 13.48 -11.90 -12.90
C LEU A 477 12.94 -11.82 -14.33
N LYS A 478 12.02 -10.89 -14.57
CA LYS A 478 11.50 -10.57 -15.89
C LYS A 478 11.74 -9.09 -16.16
N GLY A 479 12.34 -8.75 -17.30
CA GLY A 479 12.41 -7.38 -17.78
C GLY A 479 11.03 -6.83 -18.13
N ILE A 480 10.80 -5.57 -17.85
CA ILE A 480 9.60 -4.83 -18.23
C ILE A 480 9.99 -3.89 -19.36
N ASP A 481 9.18 -3.87 -20.41
CA ASP A 481 9.36 -2.98 -21.55
C ASP A 481 8.82 -1.59 -21.18
N ASP A 482 9.69 -0.60 -21.13
CA ASP A 482 9.36 0.81 -20.84
C ASP A 482 9.30 1.59 -22.16
N TYR A 483 8.12 1.75 -22.72
CA TYR A 483 7.89 2.58 -23.92
C TYR A 483 7.88 4.08 -23.63
#